data_d95b1b5205b98df19782afc626e24180
#
_entry.id   d95b1b5205b98df19782afc626e24180
#
_cell.length_a   1.000
_cell.length_b   1.000
_cell.length_c   1.000
_cell.angle_alpha   90.00
_cell.angle_beta   90.00
_cell.angle_gamma   90.00
#
_symmetry.space_group_name_H-M   'P 1'
#
loop_
_entity.id
_entity.type
_entity.pdbx_description
1 polymer ?
#
loop_
_entity_poly.entity_id
_entity_poly.type
_entity_poly.pdbx_seq_one_letter_code
_entity_poly.pdbx_strand_id
1 'polypeptide(L)'
;VQDEIINKPKRMGHHMMAPLYFTALVKSGVLQVQEADDKKVAGILDLSNSMYYAHHHSLTIIQRGEAEALALASEGGTLLIDERTLRFMIETPQDLMSLLQFRMRRDVTMNEEKRKLFQKYCDNISIIRSSEIVAVAYEKGILSKYFEGEKREVLEACLYSLKSRGCSLSTDDIDDYLRMLG
;
A
#
# COMPACT_ATOMS: atom_id res chain seq x y z
N VAL A 1 -10.03 6.80 -3.01
CA VAL A 1 -9.86 6.02 -1.76
C VAL A 1 -11.16 5.97 -0.96
N GLN A 2 -11.74 7.10 -0.53
CA GLN A 2 -13.00 7.09 0.27
C GLN A 2 -14.15 6.38 -0.45
N ASP A 3 -14.34 6.61 -1.73
CA ASP A 3 -15.38 5.95 -2.52
C ASP A 3 -15.18 4.43 -2.58
N GLU A 4 -13.93 3.99 -2.70
CA GLU A 4 -13.56 2.57 -2.75
C GLU A 4 -13.75 1.86 -1.41
N ILE A 5 -13.40 2.51 -0.31
CA ILE A 5 -13.43 1.90 1.03
C ILE A 5 -14.83 1.99 1.66
N ILE A 6 -15.56 3.08 1.44
CA ILE A 6 -16.82 3.34 2.14
C ILE A 6 -18.03 3.16 1.22
N ASN A 7 -18.05 3.84 0.08
CA ASN A 7 -19.27 3.94 -0.71
C ASN A 7 -19.50 2.73 -1.63
N LYS A 8 -18.45 2.28 -2.32
CA LYS A 8 -18.53 1.14 -3.24
C LYS A 8 -18.92 -0.16 -2.53
N PRO A 9 -18.31 -0.55 -1.39
CA PRO A 9 -18.75 -1.74 -0.65
C PRO A 9 -20.19 -1.64 -0.14
N LYS A 10 -20.61 -0.46 0.31
CA LYS A 10 -22.02 -0.25 0.74
C LYS A 10 -23.01 -0.48 -0.42
N ARG A 11 -22.67 0.01 -1.61
CA ARG A 11 -23.51 -0.19 -2.82
C ARG A 11 -23.58 -1.65 -3.28
N MET A 12 -22.48 -2.38 -3.10
CA MET A 12 -22.38 -3.78 -3.53
C MET A 12 -22.89 -4.80 -2.51
N GLY A 13 -23.19 -4.36 -1.27
CA GLY A 13 -23.65 -5.24 -0.19
C GLY A 13 -22.62 -6.25 0.33
N HIS A 14 -21.36 -6.14 -0.11
CA HIS A 14 -20.28 -7.00 0.32
C HIS A 14 -19.38 -6.31 1.35
N HIS A 15 -18.89 -7.08 2.32
CA HIS A 15 -17.93 -6.58 3.35
C HIS A 15 -18.42 -5.33 4.10
N MET A 16 -19.70 -5.25 4.43
CA MET A 16 -20.37 -4.08 5.03
C MET A 16 -19.74 -3.60 6.34
N MET A 17 -19.09 -4.48 7.10
CA MET A 17 -18.48 -4.11 8.39
C MET A 17 -17.31 -3.14 8.23
N ALA A 18 -16.45 -3.31 7.24
CA ALA A 18 -15.31 -2.41 7.02
C ALA A 18 -15.74 -0.96 6.76
N PRO A 19 -16.68 -0.65 5.84
CA PRO A 19 -17.25 0.70 5.67
C PRO A 19 -17.82 1.30 6.95
N LEU A 20 -18.45 0.49 7.82
CA LEU A 20 -19.02 0.98 9.09
C LEU A 20 -17.90 1.40 10.05
N TYR A 21 -16.83 0.59 10.20
CA TYR A 21 -15.67 0.94 11.01
C TYR A 21 -14.98 2.20 10.51
N PHE A 22 -14.69 2.30 9.21
CA PHE A 22 -14.10 3.51 8.64
C PHE A 22 -14.98 4.75 8.85
N THR A 23 -16.29 4.61 8.66
CA THR A 23 -17.23 5.72 8.91
C THR A 23 -17.21 6.16 10.38
N ALA A 24 -17.14 5.22 11.32
CA ALA A 24 -17.02 5.52 12.74
C ALA A 24 -15.70 6.24 13.08
N LEU A 25 -14.58 5.78 12.51
CA LEU A 25 -13.26 6.40 12.71
C LEU A 25 -13.20 7.82 12.13
N VAL A 26 -13.83 8.07 11.00
CA VAL A 26 -13.94 9.43 10.44
C VAL A 26 -14.82 10.32 11.34
N LYS A 27 -15.97 9.81 11.81
CA LYS A 27 -16.85 10.56 12.72
C LYS A 27 -16.21 10.89 14.07
N SER A 28 -15.36 10.00 14.56
CA SER A 28 -14.63 10.22 15.83
C SER A 28 -13.39 11.13 15.68
N GLY A 29 -13.05 11.55 14.45
CA GLY A 29 -11.87 12.37 14.16
C GLY A 29 -10.54 11.62 14.18
N VAL A 30 -10.56 10.30 14.37
CA VAL A 30 -9.35 9.45 14.29
C VAL A 30 -8.80 9.39 12.86
N LEU A 31 -9.72 9.33 11.87
CA LEU A 31 -9.37 9.43 10.47
C LEU A 31 -9.89 10.76 9.90
N GLN A 32 -9.07 11.38 9.08
CA GLN A 32 -9.42 12.58 8.34
C GLN A 32 -9.49 12.27 6.85
N VAL A 33 -10.50 12.82 6.18
CA VAL A 33 -10.62 12.77 4.72
C VAL A 33 -10.00 14.05 4.18
N GLN A 34 -9.00 13.90 3.32
CA GLN A 34 -8.34 15.01 2.65
C GLN A 34 -8.45 14.84 1.13
N GLU A 35 -8.56 15.96 0.43
CA GLU A 35 -8.52 16.00 -1.02
C GLU A 35 -7.08 16.23 -1.50
N ALA A 36 -6.64 15.44 -2.47
CA ALA A 36 -5.35 15.63 -3.10
C ALA A 36 -5.46 16.68 -4.22
N ASP A 37 -4.35 17.38 -4.50
CA ASP A 37 -4.28 18.30 -5.64
C ASP A 37 -4.42 17.51 -6.96
N ASP A 38 -5.45 17.82 -7.74
CA ASP A 38 -5.77 17.12 -8.99
C ASP A 38 -4.64 17.21 -10.03
N LYS A 39 -3.88 18.33 -10.07
CA LYS A 39 -2.75 18.48 -10.99
C LYS A 39 -1.60 17.57 -10.59
N LYS A 40 -1.33 17.48 -9.28
CA LYS A 40 -0.32 16.57 -8.74
C LYS A 40 -0.70 15.11 -9.01
N VAL A 41 -1.95 14.74 -8.76
CA VAL A 41 -2.49 13.40 -9.05
C VAL A 41 -2.37 13.05 -10.54
N ALA A 42 -2.73 13.97 -11.43
CA ALA A 42 -2.61 13.77 -12.88
C ALA A 42 -1.14 13.59 -13.30
N GLY A 43 -0.22 14.38 -12.75
CA GLY A 43 1.21 14.26 -13.01
C GLY A 43 1.79 12.91 -12.54
N ILE A 44 1.40 12.46 -11.35
CA ILE A 44 1.78 11.14 -10.82
C ILE A 44 1.27 10.02 -11.73
N LEU A 45 -0.02 10.07 -12.13
CA LEU A 45 -0.61 9.06 -13.01
C LEU A 45 0.07 9.02 -14.39
N ASP A 46 0.33 10.18 -15.00
CA ASP A 46 1.01 10.24 -16.30
C ASP A 46 2.41 9.62 -16.22
N LEU A 47 3.20 10.02 -15.24
CA LEU A 47 4.57 9.52 -15.08
C LEU A 47 4.59 8.02 -14.78
N SER A 48 3.81 7.56 -13.81
CA SER A 48 3.80 6.16 -13.38
C SER A 48 3.29 5.21 -14.46
N ASN A 49 2.19 5.60 -15.15
CA ASN A 49 1.55 4.77 -16.19
C ASN A 49 2.19 4.91 -17.57
N SER A 50 3.27 5.67 -17.66
CA SER A 50 4.08 5.77 -18.87
C SER A 50 5.58 5.59 -18.57
N MET A 51 5.90 4.98 -17.43
CA MET A 51 7.28 4.66 -17.04
C MET A 51 7.73 3.32 -17.61
N TYR A 52 6.86 2.31 -17.64
CA TYR A 52 7.17 0.96 -18.11
C TYR A 52 6.47 0.66 -19.43
N TYR A 53 7.16 -0.03 -20.31
CA TYR A 53 6.67 -0.38 -21.66
C TYR A 53 6.88 -1.86 -21.95
N ALA A 54 5.85 -2.48 -22.55
CA ALA A 54 5.97 -3.80 -23.17
C ALA A 54 5.53 -3.69 -24.64
N HIS A 55 6.36 -4.15 -25.57
CA HIS A 55 6.09 -4.04 -27.02
C HIS A 55 5.69 -2.61 -27.45
N HIS A 56 6.39 -1.60 -26.98
CA HIS A 56 6.13 -0.18 -27.26
C HIS A 56 4.82 0.39 -26.68
N HIS A 57 4.05 -0.40 -25.93
CA HIS A 57 2.86 0.06 -25.22
C HIS A 57 3.17 0.35 -23.76
N SER A 58 2.74 1.51 -23.29
CA SER A 58 2.85 1.86 -21.86
C SER A 58 1.99 0.93 -21.00
N LEU A 59 2.49 0.60 -19.83
CA LEU A 59 1.79 -0.23 -18.85
C LEU A 59 1.09 0.65 -17.82
N THR A 60 -0.21 0.43 -17.63
CA THR A 60 -0.94 1.03 -16.51
C THR A 60 -0.55 0.31 -15.23
N ILE A 61 0.16 0.99 -14.35
CA ILE A 61 0.74 0.42 -13.13
C ILE A 61 -0.09 0.79 -11.91
N ILE A 62 -0.47 2.06 -11.77
CA ILE A 62 -1.22 2.55 -10.62
C ILE A 62 -2.56 3.16 -11.05
N GLN A 63 -3.49 3.19 -10.10
CA GLN A 63 -4.81 3.78 -10.27
C GLN A 63 -4.93 5.12 -9.51
N ARG A 64 -6.05 5.81 -9.72
CA ARG A 64 -6.26 7.15 -9.16
C ARG A 64 -6.15 7.18 -7.62
N GLY A 65 -6.70 6.18 -6.93
CA GLY A 65 -6.65 6.13 -5.47
C GLY A 65 -5.23 6.04 -4.90
N GLU A 66 -4.35 5.28 -5.56
CA GLU A 66 -2.93 5.17 -5.22
C GLU A 66 -2.19 6.48 -5.51
N ALA A 67 -2.51 7.13 -6.63
CA ALA A 67 -1.94 8.42 -6.98
C ALA A 67 -2.39 9.54 -6.01
N GLU A 68 -3.65 9.51 -5.55
CA GLU A 68 -4.16 10.45 -4.53
C GLU A 68 -3.43 10.25 -3.20
N ALA A 69 -3.25 9.00 -2.75
CA ALA A 69 -2.52 8.70 -1.53
C ALA A 69 -1.05 9.14 -1.61
N LEU A 70 -0.40 8.89 -2.75
CA LEU A 70 0.98 9.31 -2.99
C LEU A 70 1.10 10.84 -3.05
N ALA A 71 0.15 11.54 -3.69
CA ALA A 71 0.13 12.99 -3.76
C ALA A 71 0.05 13.63 -2.38
N LEU A 72 -0.79 13.11 -1.50
CA LEU A 72 -0.91 13.57 -0.10
C LEU A 72 0.37 13.27 0.69
N ALA A 73 0.91 12.05 0.57
CA ALA A 73 2.12 11.66 1.29
C ALA A 73 3.37 12.46 0.84
N SER A 74 3.42 12.90 -0.43
CA SER A 74 4.55 13.67 -0.97
C SER A 74 4.78 15.04 -0.32
N GLU A 75 3.88 15.47 0.55
CA GLU A 75 4.01 16.69 1.36
C GLU A 75 4.77 16.46 2.67
N GLY A 76 5.48 15.34 2.79
CA GLY A 76 6.28 14.98 3.96
C GLY A 76 5.57 14.03 4.91
N GLY A 77 4.67 13.21 4.39
CA GLY A 77 3.90 12.22 5.14
C GLY A 77 4.48 10.81 5.10
N THR A 78 3.83 9.90 5.82
CA THR A 78 4.07 8.46 5.75
C THR A 78 2.97 7.79 4.94
N LEU A 79 3.34 7.08 3.89
CA LEU A 79 2.43 6.33 3.03
C LEU A 79 2.26 4.91 3.60
N LEU A 80 1.07 4.60 4.10
CA LEU A 80 0.69 3.23 4.43
C LEU A 80 0.27 2.50 3.15
N ILE A 81 1.06 1.51 2.73
CA ILE A 81 0.78 0.76 1.51
C ILE A 81 1.22 -0.70 1.61
N ASP A 82 0.28 -1.59 1.35
CA ASP A 82 0.49 -3.04 1.29
C ASP A 82 0.65 -3.56 -0.15
N GLU A 83 0.27 -2.75 -1.14
CA GLU A 83 0.34 -3.13 -2.55
C GLU A 83 1.81 -3.11 -3.02
N ARG A 84 2.26 -4.25 -3.54
CA ARG A 84 3.67 -4.47 -3.91
C ARG A 84 4.12 -3.59 -5.06
N THR A 85 3.25 -3.36 -6.04
CA THR A 85 3.62 -2.73 -7.31
C THR A 85 4.02 -1.27 -7.11
N LEU A 86 3.18 -0.48 -6.40
CA LEU A 86 3.49 0.91 -6.10
C LEU A 86 4.71 1.01 -5.16
N ARG A 87 4.80 0.13 -4.17
CA ARG A 87 5.97 0.11 -3.28
C ARG A 87 7.27 -0.15 -4.05
N PHE A 88 7.32 -1.17 -4.91
CA PHE A 88 8.50 -1.43 -5.74
C PHE A 88 8.80 -0.30 -6.70
N MET A 89 7.77 0.37 -7.25
CA MET A 89 7.96 1.52 -8.11
C MET A 89 8.70 2.65 -7.39
N ILE A 90 8.43 2.85 -6.10
CA ILE A 90 9.06 3.89 -5.28
C ILE A 90 10.45 3.45 -4.80
N GLU A 91 10.56 2.24 -4.22
CA GLU A 91 11.77 1.78 -3.53
C GLU A 91 12.78 1.12 -4.46
N THR A 92 12.32 0.24 -5.35
CA THR A 92 13.16 -0.61 -6.21
C THR A 92 12.56 -0.74 -7.62
N PRO A 93 12.57 0.34 -8.44
CA PRO A 93 11.93 0.35 -9.77
C PRO A 93 12.43 -0.75 -10.72
N GLN A 94 13.69 -1.18 -10.57
CA GLN A 94 14.28 -2.27 -11.36
C GLN A 94 13.69 -3.63 -10.98
N ASP A 95 13.40 -3.85 -9.70
CA ASP A 95 12.77 -5.08 -9.24
C ASP A 95 11.33 -5.15 -9.75
N LEU A 96 10.63 -4.01 -9.80
CA LEU A 96 9.32 -3.94 -10.45
C LEU A 96 9.41 -4.32 -11.93
N MET A 97 10.38 -3.78 -12.66
CA MET A 97 10.59 -4.12 -14.07
C MET A 97 10.79 -5.64 -14.25
N SER A 98 11.66 -6.24 -13.43
CA SER A 98 11.92 -7.69 -13.44
C SER A 98 10.65 -8.50 -13.13
N LEU A 99 9.87 -8.05 -12.14
CA LEU A 99 8.60 -8.67 -11.78
C LEU A 99 7.58 -8.61 -12.93
N LEU A 100 7.49 -7.46 -13.61
CA LEU A 100 6.61 -7.28 -14.76
C LEU A 100 7.03 -8.19 -15.94
N GLN A 101 8.34 -8.26 -16.24
CA GLN A 101 8.88 -9.18 -17.24
C GLN A 101 8.50 -10.63 -16.95
N PHE A 102 8.71 -11.07 -15.70
CA PHE A 102 8.38 -12.41 -15.26
C PHE A 102 6.88 -12.71 -15.39
N ARG A 103 6.01 -11.80 -14.92
CA ARG A 103 4.55 -11.99 -14.97
C ARG A 103 3.99 -11.98 -16.39
N MET A 104 4.49 -11.07 -17.23
CA MET A 104 4.00 -10.92 -18.60
C MET A 104 4.67 -11.90 -19.57
N ARG A 105 5.77 -12.54 -19.16
CA ARG A 105 6.63 -13.37 -20.03
C ARG A 105 7.06 -12.63 -21.28
N ARG A 106 7.42 -11.36 -21.13
CA ARG A 106 7.79 -10.44 -22.22
C ARG A 106 8.83 -9.45 -21.73
N ASP A 107 9.60 -8.91 -22.66
CA ASP A 107 10.51 -7.84 -22.35
C ASP A 107 9.77 -6.57 -21.94
N VAL A 108 10.17 -6.01 -20.83
CA VAL A 108 9.69 -4.73 -20.31
C VAL A 108 10.87 -3.79 -20.22
N THR A 109 10.69 -2.58 -20.70
CA THR A 109 11.69 -1.50 -20.61
C THR A 109 11.16 -0.38 -19.72
N MET A 110 12.07 0.36 -19.10
CA MET A 110 11.76 1.48 -18.23
C MET A 110 12.28 2.79 -18.84
N ASN A 111 11.45 3.83 -18.83
CA ASN A 111 11.84 5.17 -19.21
C ASN A 111 12.51 5.89 -18.02
N GLU A 112 13.82 6.06 -18.10
CA GLU A 112 14.63 6.66 -17.03
C GLU A 112 14.33 8.14 -16.76
N GLU A 113 13.92 8.90 -17.77
CA GLU A 113 13.54 10.31 -17.56
C GLU A 113 12.27 10.40 -16.73
N LYS A 114 11.25 9.60 -17.07
CA LYS A 114 10.00 9.55 -16.31
C LYS A 114 10.22 9.00 -14.90
N ARG A 115 11.08 8.01 -14.73
CA ARG A 115 11.49 7.52 -13.42
C ARG A 115 12.07 8.63 -12.55
N LYS A 116 13.00 9.41 -13.08
CA LYS A 116 13.62 10.54 -12.36
C LYS A 116 12.61 11.62 -12.00
N LEU A 117 11.65 11.90 -12.88
CA LEU A 117 10.58 12.88 -12.60
C LEU A 117 9.61 12.35 -11.55
N PHE A 118 9.24 11.06 -11.61
CA PHE A 118 8.38 10.40 -10.61
C PHE A 118 9.06 10.37 -9.23
N GLN A 119 10.37 10.10 -9.19
CA GLN A 119 11.13 10.07 -7.94
C GLN A 119 11.02 11.38 -7.14
N LYS A 120 10.90 12.52 -7.78
CA LYS A 120 10.72 13.83 -7.11
C LYS A 120 9.45 13.89 -6.25
N TYR A 121 8.41 13.14 -6.60
CA TYR A 121 7.22 13.02 -5.77
C TYR A 121 7.45 12.10 -4.58
N CYS A 122 8.48 11.27 -4.61
CA CYS A 122 8.76 10.25 -3.61
C CYS A 122 9.89 10.63 -2.63
N ASP A 123 10.67 11.67 -2.90
CA ASP A 123 11.90 12.01 -2.16
C ASP A 123 11.67 12.29 -0.65
N ASN A 124 10.48 12.73 -0.26
CA ASN A 124 10.15 13.07 1.12
C ASN A 124 9.10 12.13 1.75
N ILE A 125 8.92 10.95 1.18
CA ILE A 125 7.92 9.99 1.65
C ILE A 125 8.58 8.90 2.45
N SER A 126 8.04 8.62 3.65
CA SER A 126 8.29 7.37 4.35
C SER A 126 7.21 6.37 3.97
N ILE A 127 7.59 5.11 3.75
CA ILE A 127 6.65 4.03 3.48
C ILE A 127 6.55 3.14 4.71
N ILE A 128 5.33 2.72 5.04
CA ILE A 128 5.05 1.74 6.09
C ILE A 128 4.03 0.73 5.59
N ARG A 129 4.16 -0.52 6.00
CA ARG A 129 3.24 -1.62 5.71
C ARG A 129 2.33 -1.89 6.91
N SER A 130 1.14 -2.47 6.67
CA SER A 130 0.27 -2.91 7.76
C SER A 130 0.96 -3.94 8.68
N SER A 131 1.82 -4.80 8.14
CA SER A 131 2.63 -5.74 8.91
C SER A 131 3.59 -5.06 9.88
N GLU A 132 4.21 -3.96 9.48
CA GLU A 132 5.12 -3.19 10.34
C GLU A 132 4.35 -2.46 11.45
N ILE A 133 3.14 -1.98 11.16
CA ILE A 133 2.25 -1.41 12.20
C ILE A 133 1.90 -2.49 13.23
N VAL A 134 1.55 -3.71 12.79
CA VAL A 134 1.27 -4.84 13.67
C VAL A 134 2.49 -5.20 14.51
N ALA A 135 3.68 -5.24 13.90
CA ALA A 135 4.94 -5.51 14.60
C ALA A 135 5.20 -4.48 15.72
N VAL A 136 5.09 -3.19 15.41
CA VAL A 136 5.24 -2.12 16.41
C VAL A 136 4.17 -2.20 17.51
N ALA A 137 2.93 -2.53 17.15
CA ALA A 137 1.85 -2.72 18.12
C ALA A 137 2.12 -3.90 19.06
N TYR A 138 2.70 -4.98 18.55
CA TYR A 138 3.14 -6.13 19.31
C TYR A 138 4.25 -5.77 20.30
N GLU A 139 5.33 -5.16 19.84
CA GLU A 139 6.47 -4.74 20.69
C GLU A 139 6.03 -3.80 21.80
N LYS A 140 5.09 -2.89 21.52
CA LYS A 140 4.53 -1.96 22.51
C LYS A 140 3.48 -2.60 23.43
N GLY A 141 3.19 -3.88 23.29
CA GLY A 141 2.18 -4.59 24.09
C GLY A 141 0.74 -4.09 23.86
N ILE A 142 0.49 -3.40 22.73
CA ILE A 142 -0.84 -2.88 22.42
C ILE A 142 -1.79 -4.02 22.08
N LEU A 143 -1.32 -5.03 21.33
CA LEU A 143 -2.15 -6.16 20.92
C LEU A 143 -2.71 -6.94 22.13
N SER A 144 -1.93 -7.11 23.20
CA SER A 144 -2.35 -7.79 24.44
C SER A 144 -3.48 -7.07 25.20
N LYS A 145 -3.80 -5.83 24.83
CA LYS A 145 -4.96 -5.12 25.41
C LYS A 145 -6.27 -5.49 24.76
N TYR A 146 -6.22 -6.06 23.56
CA TYR A 146 -7.40 -6.37 22.74
C TYR A 146 -7.59 -7.87 22.54
N PHE A 147 -6.54 -8.66 22.70
CA PHE A 147 -6.56 -10.10 22.43
C PHE A 147 -6.00 -10.86 23.63
N GLU A 148 -6.76 -11.88 24.09
CA GLU A 148 -6.30 -12.87 25.06
C GLU A 148 -5.56 -14.00 24.32
N GLY A 149 -4.50 -14.54 24.93
CA GLY A 149 -3.71 -15.62 24.37
C GLY A 149 -2.21 -15.39 24.51
N GLU A 150 -1.42 -16.36 24.06
CA GLU A 150 0.02 -16.20 23.99
C GLU A 150 0.38 -15.09 23.01
N LYS A 151 1.30 -14.22 23.42
CA LYS A 151 1.69 -13.04 22.61
C LYS A 151 2.08 -13.44 21.18
N ARG A 152 2.84 -14.53 21.03
CA ARG A 152 3.30 -15.04 19.74
C ARG A 152 2.13 -15.49 18.87
N GLU A 153 1.16 -16.22 19.43
CA GLU A 153 -0.03 -16.67 18.68
C GLU A 153 -0.87 -15.47 18.21
N VAL A 154 -1.00 -14.43 19.04
CA VAL A 154 -1.70 -13.20 18.66
C VAL A 154 -0.99 -12.50 17.50
N LEU A 155 0.33 -12.37 17.53
CA LEU A 155 1.11 -11.81 16.43
C LEU A 155 0.90 -12.61 15.14
N GLU A 156 1.04 -13.92 15.21
CA GLU A 156 0.87 -14.83 14.09
C GLU A 156 -0.53 -14.69 13.47
N ALA A 157 -1.57 -14.73 14.29
CA ALA A 157 -2.96 -14.56 13.84
C ALA A 157 -3.19 -13.21 13.16
N CYS A 158 -2.62 -12.12 13.68
CA CYS A 158 -2.70 -10.80 13.08
C CYS A 158 -2.03 -10.76 11.69
N LEU A 159 -0.83 -11.32 11.56
CA LEU A 159 -0.09 -11.36 10.28
C LEU A 159 -0.80 -12.20 9.22
N TYR A 160 -1.30 -13.40 9.60
CA TYR A 160 -2.11 -14.22 8.69
C TYR A 160 -3.43 -13.54 8.30
N SER A 161 -4.06 -12.80 9.22
CA SER A 161 -5.25 -11.99 8.91
C SER A 161 -4.96 -10.92 7.87
N LEU A 162 -3.83 -10.21 7.98
CA LEU A 162 -3.40 -9.24 6.98
C LEU A 162 -3.17 -9.90 5.61
N LYS A 163 -2.44 -11.02 5.59
CA LYS A 163 -2.19 -11.80 4.37
C LYS A 163 -3.48 -12.23 3.68
N SER A 164 -4.44 -12.75 4.44
CA SER A 164 -5.74 -13.19 3.91
C SER A 164 -6.60 -12.06 3.36
N ARG A 165 -6.35 -10.83 3.79
CA ARG A 165 -7.04 -9.61 3.33
C ARG A 165 -6.33 -8.86 2.22
N GLY A 166 -5.27 -9.44 1.66
CA GLY A 166 -4.59 -8.91 0.49
C GLY A 166 -3.31 -8.10 0.77
N CYS A 167 -2.86 -8.05 2.03
CA CYS A 167 -1.51 -7.55 2.30
C CYS A 167 -0.48 -8.44 1.60
N SER A 168 0.48 -7.84 0.91
CA SER A 168 1.53 -8.55 0.17
C SER A 168 2.58 -9.13 1.13
N LEU A 169 2.16 -10.15 1.93
CA LEU A 169 2.99 -10.91 2.84
C LEU A 169 3.15 -12.35 2.33
N SER A 170 4.39 -12.81 2.23
CA SER A 170 4.69 -14.23 2.04
C SER A 170 4.62 -14.99 3.37
N THR A 171 4.65 -16.31 3.32
CA THR A 171 4.78 -17.13 4.54
C THR A 171 6.15 -16.92 5.18
N ASP A 172 7.18 -16.79 4.35
CA ASP A 172 8.55 -16.54 4.81
C ASP A 172 8.67 -15.18 5.54
N ASP A 173 7.98 -14.13 5.05
CA ASP A 173 7.91 -12.84 5.76
C ASP A 173 7.29 -12.99 7.15
N ILE A 174 6.21 -13.80 7.27
CA ILE A 174 5.56 -14.06 8.56
C ILE A 174 6.52 -14.81 9.50
N ASP A 175 7.19 -15.84 9.01
CA ASP A 175 8.16 -16.61 9.79
C ASP A 175 9.32 -15.72 10.26
N ASP A 176 9.76 -14.76 9.44
CA ASP A 176 10.77 -13.77 9.81
C ASP A 176 10.30 -12.86 10.94
N TYR A 177 9.07 -12.33 10.86
CA TYR A 177 8.49 -11.56 11.97
C TYR A 177 8.41 -12.38 13.27
N LEU A 178 7.97 -13.63 13.19
CA LEU A 178 7.86 -14.52 14.36
C LEU A 178 9.22 -14.91 14.95
N ARG A 179 10.28 -14.96 14.14
CA ARG A 179 11.65 -15.20 14.64
C ARG A 179 12.27 -13.97 15.30
N MET A 180 11.96 -12.78 14.78
CA MET A 180 12.56 -11.55 15.30
C MET A 180 11.86 -11.02 16.55
N LEU A 181 10.56 -11.25 16.68
CA LEU A 181 9.72 -10.62 17.70
C LEU A 181 9.15 -11.62 18.72
N GLY A 182 9.12 -12.91 18.37
CA GLY A 182 8.45 -13.99 19.16
C GLY A 182 9.33 -14.67 20.18
#